data_92b80da4a3d4867389a54d0b76d7ca31
#
_entry.id   92b80da4a3d4867389a54d0b76d7ca31
#
_cell.length_a   1.000
_cell.length_b   1.000
_cell.length_c   1.000
_cell.angle_alpha   90.00
_cell.angle_beta   90.00
_cell.angle_gamma   90.00
#
_symmetry.space_group_name_H-M   'P 1'
#
loop_
_entity.id
_entity.type
_entity.pdbx_description
1 polymer ?
#
loop_
_entity_poly.entity_id
_entity_poly.type
_entity_poly.pdbx_seq_one_letter_code
_entity_poly.pdbx_strand_id
1 'polypeptide(L)'
;MYWLTDNIHILMKVCNLNKIYPTVHLSHKVKTCAKYFWLAGLSLFLLICCKILRKTYTDESDLKVAALNKMTVQQVMDNLKIIGKLRDDYWLNFSRAFLDLIVCLNEVDLPFKVLGKRLSPGFEGVFGMSSALIYLYGLRRVNKNWWFITLIVEIWKL
;
A
#
# COMPACT_ATOMS: atom_id res chain seq x y z
N MET A 1 6.65 -11.75 -0.73
CA MET A 1 7.99 -11.97 -0.13
C MET A 1 8.13 -11.33 1.24
N TYR A 2 7.84 -10.03 1.42
CA TYR A 2 7.92 -9.36 2.74
C TYR A 2 7.13 -10.10 3.84
N TRP A 3 5.86 -10.41 3.60
CA TRP A 3 5.02 -11.16 4.54
C TRP A 3 5.62 -12.52 4.95
N LEU A 4 6.26 -13.23 4.02
CA LEU A 4 6.90 -14.50 4.30
C LEU A 4 8.14 -14.34 5.19
N THR A 5 8.97 -13.34 4.92
CA THR A 5 10.19 -13.07 5.71
C THR A 5 9.86 -12.57 7.12
N ASP A 6 8.79 -11.78 7.27
CA ASP A 6 8.32 -11.31 8.57
C ASP A 6 7.74 -12.44 9.42
N ASN A 7 6.94 -13.33 8.80
CA ASN A 7 6.43 -14.52 9.47
C ASN A 7 7.55 -15.53 9.86
N ILE A 8 8.57 -15.69 9.02
CA ILE A 8 9.75 -16.49 9.37
C ILE A 8 10.47 -15.90 10.58
N HIS A 9 10.61 -14.57 10.65
CA HIS A 9 11.22 -13.89 11.79
C HIS A 9 10.39 -14.08 13.08
N ILE A 10 9.06 -13.97 12.99
CA ILE A 10 8.13 -14.21 14.10
C ILE A 10 8.23 -15.67 14.55
N LEU A 11 8.20 -16.64 13.62
CA LEU A 11 8.35 -18.05 13.91
C LEU A 11 9.70 -18.35 14.59
N MET A 12 10.80 -17.77 14.12
CA MET A 12 12.12 -17.91 14.76
C MET A 12 12.11 -17.36 16.20
N LYS A 13 11.38 -16.29 16.45
CA LYS A 13 11.22 -15.70 17.79
C LYS A 13 10.36 -16.57 18.71
N VAL A 14 9.20 -17.03 18.22
CA VAL A 14 8.25 -17.85 18.98
C VAL A 14 8.81 -19.23 19.29
N CYS A 15 9.48 -19.87 18.34
CA CYS A 15 10.07 -21.18 18.53
C CYS A 15 11.36 -21.17 19.38
N ASN A 16 11.78 -19.98 19.86
CA ASN A 16 12.98 -19.84 20.69
C ASN A 16 14.25 -20.46 20.06
N LEU A 17 14.26 -20.57 18.73
CA LEU A 17 15.35 -21.14 17.95
C LEU A 17 16.68 -20.37 18.17
N ASN A 18 16.56 -19.14 18.66
CA ASN A 18 17.71 -18.32 19.07
C ASN A 18 18.53 -18.91 20.22
N LYS A 19 17.95 -19.82 21.02
CA LYS A 19 18.70 -20.56 22.07
C LYS A 19 19.49 -21.75 21.52
N ILE A 20 19.08 -22.31 20.40
CA ILE A 20 19.68 -23.50 19.80
C ILE A 20 20.81 -23.15 18.83
N TYR A 21 20.69 -21.97 18.17
CA TYR A 21 21.71 -21.49 17.25
C TYR A 21 22.05 -20.02 17.53
N PRO A 22 23.34 -19.62 17.50
CA PRO A 22 23.76 -18.22 17.63
C PRO A 22 23.42 -17.44 16.34
N THR A 23 22.11 -17.36 15.99
CA THR A 23 21.63 -16.83 14.73
C THR A 23 21.17 -15.37 14.81
N VAL A 24 21.57 -14.65 15.87
CA VAL A 24 21.27 -13.20 15.99
C VAL A 24 21.72 -12.44 14.73
N HIS A 25 22.88 -12.81 14.18
CA HIS A 25 23.43 -12.18 12.99
C HIS A 25 22.63 -12.53 11.71
N LEU A 26 22.16 -13.78 11.60
CA LEU A 26 21.33 -14.23 10.47
C LEU A 26 19.95 -13.56 10.52
N SER A 27 19.35 -13.49 11.70
CA SER A 27 18.07 -12.79 11.92
C SER A 27 18.15 -11.32 11.52
N HIS A 28 19.24 -10.61 11.84
CA HIS A 28 19.43 -9.24 11.45
C HIS A 28 19.56 -9.07 9.92
N LYS A 29 20.32 -9.94 9.25
CA LYS A 29 20.46 -9.93 7.78
C LYS A 29 19.12 -10.18 7.10
N VAL A 30 18.36 -11.17 7.55
CA VAL A 30 17.02 -11.48 7.01
C VAL A 30 16.07 -10.29 7.16
N LYS A 31 16.04 -9.66 8.33
CA LYS A 31 15.24 -8.46 8.58
C LYS A 31 15.64 -7.30 7.64
N THR A 32 16.94 -7.10 7.45
CA THR A 32 17.44 -6.04 6.56
C THR A 32 17.06 -6.32 5.11
N CYS A 33 17.24 -7.55 4.63
CA CYS A 33 16.80 -7.94 3.29
C CYS A 33 15.28 -7.73 3.10
N ALA A 34 14.47 -8.11 4.09
CA ALA A 34 13.02 -7.91 4.04
C ALA A 34 12.63 -6.44 3.84
N LYS A 35 13.30 -5.51 4.54
CA LYS A 35 13.06 -4.08 4.39
C LYS A 35 13.37 -3.59 2.97
N TYR A 36 14.47 -4.03 2.36
CA TYR A 36 14.82 -3.65 0.99
C TYR A 36 13.85 -4.25 -0.05
N PHE A 37 13.40 -5.51 0.16
CA PHE A 37 12.36 -6.11 -0.69
C PHE A 37 11.02 -5.35 -0.58
N TRP A 38 10.67 -4.92 0.63
CA TRP A 38 9.48 -4.10 0.84
C TRP A 38 9.59 -2.76 0.12
N LEU A 39 10.72 -2.07 0.25
CA LEU A 39 11.02 -0.83 -0.44
C LEU A 39 10.91 -0.98 -1.97
N ALA A 40 11.54 -2.01 -2.52
CA ALA A 40 11.48 -2.30 -3.96
C ALA A 40 10.04 -2.59 -4.41
N GLY A 41 9.29 -3.39 -3.65
CA GLY A 41 7.89 -3.71 -3.94
C GLY A 41 7.00 -2.48 -3.95
N LEU A 42 7.12 -1.60 -2.94
CA LEU A 42 6.37 -0.34 -2.87
C LEU A 42 6.73 0.60 -4.02
N SER A 43 8.01 0.71 -4.36
CA SER A 43 8.48 1.57 -5.46
C SER A 43 7.90 1.10 -6.80
N LEU A 44 7.97 -0.20 -7.09
CA LEU A 44 7.37 -0.79 -8.28
C LEU A 44 5.85 -0.59 -8.32
N PHE A 45 5.17 -0.80 -7.19
CA PHE A 45 3.73 -0.60 -7.10
C PHE A 45 3.32 0.84 -7.38
N LEU A 46 4.06 1.82 -6.84
CA LEU A 46 3.84 3.25 -7.12
C LEU A 46 4.02 3.58 -8.60
N LEU A 47 5.05 3.02 -9.24
CA LEU A 47 5.27 3.20 -10.69
C LEU A 47 4.10 2.63 -11.50
N ILE A 48 3.57 1.47 -11.11
CA ILE A 48 2.38 0.87 -11.74
C ILE A 48 1.16 1.78 -11.56
N CYS A 49 0.92 2.29 -10.34
CA CYS A 49 -0.17 3.21 -10.07
C CYS A 49 -0.06 4.49 -10.93
N CYS A 50 1.14 5.09 -11.02
CA CYS A 50 1.38 6.26 -11.88
C CYS A 50 1.08 5.96 -13.36
N LYS A 51 1.53 4.80 -13.86
CA LYS A 51 1.29 4.38 -15.24
C LYS A 51 -0.21 4.23 -15.53
N ILE A 52 -0.94 3.61 -14.63
CA ILE A 52 -2.38 3.39 -14.79
C ILE A 52 -3.14 4.72 -14.66
N LEU A 53 -2.80 5.56 -13.68
CA LEU A 53 -3.38 6.89 -13.55
C LEU A 53 -3.18 7.72 -14.81
N ARG A 54 -1.95 7.75 -15.36
CA ARG A 54 -1.67 8.42 -16.63
C ARG A 54 -2.54 7.87 -17.76
N LYS A 55 -2.68 6.55 -17.86
CA LYS A 55 -3.52 5.92 -18.86
C LYS A 55 -4.98 6.31 -18.72
N THR A 56 -5.54 6.34 -17.51
CA THR A 56 -6.95 6.73 -17.30
C THR A 56 -7.23 8.17 -17.71
N TYR A 57 -6.27 9.10 -17.55
CA TYR A 57 -6.39 10.48 -18.07
C TYR A 57 -6.37 10.52 -19.59
N THR A 58 -5.51 9.72 -20.24
CA THR A 58 -5.46 9.63 -21.71
C THR A 58 -6.76 9.03 -22.24
N ASP A 59 -7.22 7.90 -21.67
CA ASP A 59 -8.46 7.24 -22.07
C ASP A 59 -9.69 8.17 -21.91
N GLU A 60 -9.74 9.00 -20.86
CA GLU A 60 -10.79 10.00 -20.68
C GLU A 60 -10.77 11.08 -21.79
N SER A 61 -9.57 11.55 -22.15
CA SER A 61 -9.38 12.52 -23.23
C SER A 61 -9.81 11.94 -24.58
N ASP A 62 -9.37 10.72 -24.89
CA ASP A 62 -9.71 10.04 -26.13
C ASP A 62 -11.21 9.75 -26.24
N LEU A 63 -11.84 9.39 -25.12
CA LEU A 63 -13.27 9.17 -25.06
C LEU A 63 -14.06 10.47 -25.35
N LYS A 64 -13.62 11.63 -24.81
CA LYS A 64 -14.24 12.94 -25.09
C LYS A 64 -14.15 13.30 -26.58
N VAL A 65 -13.04 12.99 -27.24
CA VAL A 65 -12.85 13.20 -28.67
C VAL A 65 -13.73 12.24 -29.49
N ALA A 66 -13.80 10.95 -29.11
CA ALA A 66 -14.64 9.96 -29.77
C ALA A 66 -16.14 10.23 -29.62
N ALA A 67 -16.54 10.82 -28.49
CA ALA A 67 -17.93 11.24 -28.23
C ALA A 67 -18.47 12.24 -29.27
N LEU A 68 -17.60 13.09 -29.82
CA LEU A 68 -17.97 14.07 -30.83
C LEU A 68 -18.34 13.44 -32.19
N ASN A 69 -17.91 12.21 -32.42
CA ASN A 69 -17.96 11.64 -33.78
C ASN A 69 -18.88 10.43 -33.96
N LYS A 70 -19.18 9.60 -32.96
CA LYS A 70 -19.88 8.31 -33.22
C LYS A 70 -20.61 7.63 -32.02
N MET A 71 -20.57 8.18 -30.80
CA MET A 71 -21.12 7.47 -29.63
C MET A 71 -22.43 8.09 -29.16
N THR A 72 -23.35 7.23 -28.66
CA THR A 72 -24.54 7.68 -27.96
C THR A 72 -24.16 8.34 -26.62
N VAL A 73 -24.81 9.40 -26.24
CA VAL A 73 -24.55 10.14 -24.98
C VAL A 73 -24.52 9.20 -23.76
N GLN A 74 -25.42 8.23 -23.73
CA GLN A 74 -25.49 7.23 -22.64
C GLN A 74 -24.23 6.39 -22.55
N GLN A 75 -23.71 5.89 -23.67
CA GLN A 75 -22.46 5.09 -23.71
C GLN A 75 -21.26 5.90 -23.24
N VAL A 76 -21.19 7.17 -23.60
CA VAL A 76 -20.11 8.08 -23.16
C VAL A 76 -20.17 8.27 -21.64
N MET A 77 -21.37 8.50 -21.09
CA MET A 77 -21.57 8.66 -19.65
C MET A 77 -21.19 7.42 -18.85
N ASP A 78 -21.58 6.23 -19.33
CA ASP A 78 -21.26 4.97 -18.64
C ASP A 78 -19.74 4.69 -18.65
N ASN A 79 -19.09 4.93 -19.79
CA ASN A 79 -17.63 4.76 -19.89
C ASN A 79 -16.87 5.77 -19.01
N LEU A 80 -17.28 7.05 -18.97
CA LEU A 80 -16.71 8.06 -18.10
C LEU A 80 -16.84 7.70 -16.62
N LYS A 81 -17.98 7.12 -16.23
CA LYS A 81 -18.21 6.65 -14.86
C LYS A 81 -17.28 5.48 -14.49
N ILE A 82 -17.03 4.56 -15.41
CA ILE A 82 -16.11 3.44 -15.21
C ILE A 82 -14.67 3.96 -15.05
N ILE A 83 -14.22 4.84 -15.96
CA ILE A 83 -12.88 5.43 -15.92
C ILE A 83 -12.70 6.25 -14.63
N GLY A 84 -13.70 7.05 -14.25
CA GLY A 84 -13.68 7.82 -13.01
C GLY A 84 -13.53 6.94 -11.77
N LYS A 85 -14.31 5.85 -11.68
CA LYS A 85 -14.21 4.90 -10.57
C LYS A 85 -12.82 4.26 -10.50
N LEU A 86 -12.30 3.81 -11.64
CA LEU A 86 -10.96 3.21 -11.73
C LEU A 86 -9.88 4.20 -11.26
N ARG A 87 -9.96 5.45 -11.71
CA ARG A 87 -9.04 6.52 -11.32
C ARG A 87 -9.06 6.76 -9.80
N ASP A 88 -10.24 6.84 -9.20
CA ASP A 88 -10.38 7.04 -7.75
C ASP A 88 -9.78 5.88 -6.95
N ASP A 89 -10.00 4.63 -7.40
CA ASP A 89 -9.44 3.44 -6.74
C ASP A 89 -7.90 3.45 -6.83
N TYR A 90 -7.33 3.85 -7.96
CA TYR A 90 -5.88 3.96 -8.09
C TYR A 90 -5.28 5.15 -7.33
N TRP A 91 -6.01 6.26 -7.18
CA TRP A 91 -5.58 7.36 -6.31
C TRP A 91 -5.52 6.95 -4.83
N LEU A 92 -6.50 6.19 -4.35
CA LEU A 92 -6.49 5.65 -2.98
C LEU A 92 -5.30 4.70 -2.77
N ASN A 93 -5.07 3.79 -3.72
CA ASN A 93 -3.94 2.86 -3.67
C ASN A 93 -2.58 3.57 -3.74
N PHE A 94 -2.46 4.58 -4.59
CA PHE A 94 -1.27 5.43 -4.68
C PHE A 94 -0.99 6.16 -3.36
N SER A 95 -2.00 6.82 -2.80
CA SER A 95 -1.86 7.56 -1.54
C SER A 95 -1.43 6.65 -0.39
N ARG A 96 -2.05 5.47 -0.29
CA ARG A 96 -1.66 4.45 0.69
C ARG A 96 -0.21 4.01 0.50
N ALA A 97 0.16 3.59 -0.71
CA ALA A 97 1.50 3.10 -1.00
C ALA A 97 2.56 4.19 -0.80
N PHE A 98 2.22 5.45 -1.05
CA PHE A 98 3.10 6.59 -0.81
C PHE A 98 3.37 6.80 0.70
N LEU A 99 2.35 6.70 1.54
CA LEU A 99 2.50 6.77 3.00
C LEU A 99 3.32 5.60 3.53
N ASP A 100 3.04 4.37 3.05
CA ASP A 100 3.83 3.18 3.39
C ASP A 100 5.29 3.32 2.92
N LEU A 101 5.54 3.98 1.79
CA LEU A 101 6.90 4.26 1.30
C LEU A 101 7.66 5.18 2.26
N ILE A 102 7.02 6.23 2.79
CA ILE A 102 7.66 7.13 3.76
C ILE A 102 8.08 6.35 5.01
N VAL A 103 7.21 5.50 5.54
CA VAL A 103 7.51 4.62 6.68
C VAL A 103 8.66 3.68 6.35
N CYS A 104 8.61 3.04 5.18
CA CYS A 104 9.64 2.11 4.73
C CYS A 104 11.01 2.78 4.55
N LEU A 105 11.05 3.99 3.99
CA LEU A 105 12.29 4.76 3.84
C LEU A 105 12.94 5.07 5.21
N ASN A 106 12.11 5.40 6.22
CA ASN A 106 12.60 5.62 7.59
C ASN A 106 13.15 4.32 8.21
N GLU A 107 12.47 3.20 7.98
CA GLU A 107 12.90 1.86 8.43
C GLU A 107 14.24 1.40 7.82
N VAL A 108 14.58 1.87 6.60
CA VAL A 108 15.85 1.60 5.90
C VAL A 108 16.93 2.63 6.26
N ASP A 109 16.62 3.57 7.16
CA ASP A 109 17.50 4.67 7.56
C ASP A 109 17.91 5.58 6.38
N LEU A 110 17.14 5.64 5.31
CA LEU A 110 17.48 6.44 4.13
C LEU A 110 17.45 7.94 4.42
N PRO A 111 16.46 8.50 5.16
CA PRO A 111 16.47 9.90 5.54
C PRO A 111 17.69 10.26 6.40
N PHE A 112 18.13 9.36 7.30
CA PHE A 112 19.32 9.56 8.11
C PHE A 112 20.60 9.59 7.26
N LYS A 113 20.71 8.69 6.28
CA LYS A 113 21.87 8.63 5.38
C LYS A 113 21.98 9.85 4.46
N VAL A 114 20.84 10.44 4.06
CA VAL A 114 20.80 11.56 3.10
C VAL A 114 20.75 12.92 3.81
N LEU A 115 19.94 13.03 4.85
CA LEU A 115 19.63 14.31 5.53
C LEU A 115 20.24 14.42 6.93
N GLY A 116 20.90 13.37 7.43
CA GLY A 116 21.44 13.29 8.78
C GLY A 116 20.38 13.24 9.89
N LYS A 117 19.11 13.14 9.55
CA LYS A 117 17.98 13.14 10.51
C LYS A 117 17.02 11.98 10.23
N ARG A 118 16.58 11.31 11.29
CA ARG A 118 15.47 10.34 11.23
C ARG A 118 14.13 11.05 11.41
N LEU A 119 13.08 10.50 10.80
CA LEU A 119 11.72 10.87 11.15
C LEU A 119 11.46 10.50 12.62
N SER A 120 10.77 11.38 13.33
CA SER A 120 10.41 11.05 14.72
C SER A 120 9.40 9.89 14.74
N PRO A 121 9.40 9.04 15.79
CA PRO A 121 8.46 7.93 15.93
C PRO A 121 7.00 8.38 15.84
N GLY A 122 6.68 9.62 16.26
CA GLY A 122 5.34 10.18 16.14
C GLY A 122 4.91 10.37 14.70
N PHE A 123 5.77 10.90 13.83
CA PHE A 123 5.47 11.04 12.41
C PHE A 123 5.32 9.69 11.71
N GLU A 124 6.19 8.74 12.02
CA GLU A 124 6.10 7.38 11.51
C GLU A 124 4.75 6.74 11.87
N GLY A 125 4.31 6.87 13.13
CA GLY A 125 3.00 6.41 13.60
C GLY A 125 1.83 7.08 12.86
N VAL A 126 1.90 8.39 12.62
CA VAL A 126 0.86 9.13 11.88
C VAL A 126 0.76 8.63 10.43
N PHE A 127 1.89 8.46 9.74
CA PHE A 127 1.88 7.95 8.36
C PHE A 127 1.35 6.52 8.28
N GLY A 128 1.79 5.62 9.18
CA GLY A 128 1.30 4.24 9.23
C GLY A 128 -0.21 4.18 9.53
N MET A 129 -0.70 4.98 10.47
CA MET A 129 -2.12 5.06 10.79
C MET A 129 -2.95 5.61 9.64
N SER A 130 -2.45 6.64 8.95
CA SER A 130 -3.11 7.21 7.77
C SER A 130 -3.21 6.20 6.63
N SER A 131 -2.15 5.44 6.36
CA SER A 131 -2.16 4.35 5.38
C SER A 131 -3.21 3.29 5.74
N ALA A 132 -3.28 2.87 7.00
CA ALA A 132 -4.27 1.91 7.48
C ALA A 132 -5.71 2.43 7.32
N LEU A 133 -5.97 3.71 7.62
CA LEU A 133 -7.29 4.32 7.43
C LEU A 133 -7.70 4.36 5.96
N ILE A 134 -6.78 4.72 5.04
CA ILE A 134 -7.05 4.67 3.59
C ILE A 134 -7.39 3.24 3.15
N TYR A 135 -6.68 2.24 3.68
CA TYR A 135 -6.96 0.83 3.40
C TYR A 135 -8.36 0.41 3.86
N LEU A 136 -8.72 0.75 5.09
CA LEU A 136 -10.06 0.47 5.63
C LEU A 136 -11.16 1.17 4.83
N TYR A 137 -10.93 2.41 4.42
CA TYR A 137 -11.85 3.13 3.55
C TYR A 137 -12.02 2.45 2.18
N GLY A 138 -10.92 1.98 1.57
CA GLY A 138 -10.94 1.22 0.32
C GLY A 138 -11.72 -0.09 0.45
N LEU A 139 -11.49 -0.84 1.52
CA LEU A 139 -12.25 -2.06 1.83
C LEU A 139 -13.75 -1.79 1.98
N ARG A 140 -14.12 -0.70 2.67
CA ARG A 140 -15.52 -0.28 2.80
C ARG A 140 -16.17 0.00 1.46
N ARG A 141 -15.45 0.62 0.53
CA ARG A 141 -15.96 0.97 -0.79
C ARG A 141 -16.21 -0.27 -1.66
N VAL A 142 -15.35 -1.30 -1.54
CA VAL A 142 -15.46 -2.55 -2.30
C VAL A 142 -16.50 -3.48 -1.70
N ASN A 143 -16.58 -3.57 -0.39
CA ASN A 143 -17.44 -4.53 0.31
C ASN A 143 -18.57 -3.78 1.03
N LYS A 144 -19.74 -3.67 0.40
CA LYS A 144 -20.94 -3.07 1.02
C LYS A 144 -21.42 -3.85 2.25
N ASN A 145 -20.95 -5.06 2.47
CA ASN A 145 -21.35 -5.93 3.57
C ASN A 145 -20.37 -5.78 4.75
N TRP A 146 -20.64 -4.82 5.60
CA TRP A 146 -19.86 -4.45 6.79
C TRP A 146 -19.78 -5.50 7.91
N TRP A 147 -20.51 -6.60 7.79
CA TRP A 147 -20.57 -7.61 8.85
C TRP A 147 -19.19 -8.16 9.25
N PHE A 148 -18.21 -8.21 8.33
CA PHE A 148 -16.85 -8.67 8.64
C PHE A 148 -16.09 -7.72 9.58
N ILE A 149 -16.26 -6.39 9.41
CA ILE A 149 -15.61 -5.41 10.31
C ILE A 149 -16.31 -5.39 11.69
N THR A 150 -17.63 -5.53 11.71
CA THR A 150 -18.38 -5.67 12.95
C THR A 150 -17.95 -6.92 13.72
N LEU A 151 -17.70 -8.04 13.04
CA LEU A 151 -17.18 -9.27 13.64
C LEU A 151 -15.79 -9.08 14.25
N ILE A 152 -14.87 -8.40 13.56
CA ILE A 152 -13.52 -8.11 14.09
C ILE A 152 -13.60 -7.21 15.32
N VAL A 153 -14.47 -6.19 15.32
CA VAL A 153 -14.68 -5.30 16.46
C VAL A 153 -15.31 -6.04 17.65
N GLU A 154 -16.23 -6.97 17.41
CA GLU A 154 -16.81 -7.81 18.45
C GLU A 154 -15.81 -8.80 19.03
N ILE A 155 -14.93 -9.38 18.21
CA ILE A 155 -13.83 -10.25 18.69
C ILE A 155 -12.82 -9.47 19.54
N TRP A 156 -12.61 -8.17 19.26
CA TRP A 156 -11.69 -7.31 20.05
C TRP A 156 -12.28 -6.86 21.38
N LYS A 157 -13.60 -7.00 21.58
CA LYS A 157 -14.29 -6.69 22.84
C LYS A 157 -14.35 -7.89 23.83
N LEU A 158 -13.96 -9.09 23.37
CA LEU A 158 -13.83 -10.30 24.19
C LEU A 158 -12.42 -10.45 24.75
#